data_8c00898fbe02b0bbbdc275f3ff5a509c
#
_entry.id   8c00898fbe02b0bbbdc275f3ff5a509c
#
_cell.length_a   1.000
_cell.length_b   1.000
_cell.length_c   1.000
_cell.angle_alpha   90.00
_cell.angle_beta   90.00
_cell.angle_gamma   90.00
#
_symmetry.space_group_name_H-M   'P 1'
#
loop_
_entity.id
_entity.type
_entity.pdbx_description
1 polymer ?
#
loop_
_entity_poly.entity_id
_entity_poly.type
_entity_poly.pdbx_seq_one_letter_code
_entity_poly.pdbx_strand_id
1 'polypeptide(L)'
;MKKNNFTNEQMKDILELYNSGNSIYAISKLYNVTHKVINRIIIENNLIKRDGRKKHFYNQTIFNNIDSPEKAYWLGFILADGYINEKKAFMRIKLQECDKNHLDKFVKFIDGDKGMIKYETHNITYNKQYYVEVNGREFIKSLNNHNIRQGKSSKEHIAKIPFEYRKDYIRGLFDGDGHIEEKRIDLVGSQEVLEYVQRYLKETCDIHVNRILEHCNTKRIYIGFNRYKVLKHLYYDECISLDRKYKMVKLLLQVAMLKSGKIGSDSLNI
;
A
#
# COMPACT_ATOMS: atom_id res chain seq x y z
N MET A 1 4.44 -50.20 0.82
CA MET A 1 4.63 -48.88 1.41
C MET A 1 3.85 -48.85 2.73
N LYS A 2 4.51 -48.63 3.89
CA LYS A 2 3.82 -48.52 5.19
C LYS A 2 2.91 -47.28 5.14
N LYS A 3 1.59 -47.45 5.29
CA LYS A 3 0.67 -46.33 5.57
C LYS A 3 1.06 -45.79 6.94
N ASN A 4 1.60 -44.58 7.01
CA ASN A 4 1.74 -43.89 8.27
C ASN A 4 0.33 -43.50 8.72
N ASN A 5 -0.26 -44.29 9.63
CA ASN A 5 -1.56 -44.00 10.21
C ASN A 5 -1.35 -43.00 11.33
N PHE A 6 -1.63 -41.73 11.08
CA PHE A 6 -1.74 -40.71 12.13
C PHE A 6 -3.07 -40.87 12.84
N THR A 7 -3.07 -40.65 14.16
CA THR A 7 -4.32 -40.53 14.92
C THR A 7 -5.02 -39.21 14.52
N ASN A 8 -6.32 -39.10 14.79
CA ASN A 8 -7.06 -37.88 14.55
C ASN A 8 -6.46 -36.68 15.28
N GLU A 9 -5.93 -36.91 16.48
CA GLU A 9 -5.29 -35.85 17.29
C GLU A 9 -3.98 -35.40 16.67
N GLN A 10 -3.15 -36.34 16.21
CA GLN A 10 -1.92 -36.01 15.48
C GLN A 10 -2.19 -35.25 14.15
N MET A 11 -3.25 -35.63 13.45
CA MET A 11 -3.66 -34.93 12.23
C MET A 11 -4.06 -33.48 12.54
N LYS A 12 -4.85 -33.27 13.61
CA LYS A 12 -5.24 -31.94 14.06
C LYS A 12 -4.03 -31.09 14.42
N ASP A 13 -3.09 -31.64 15.20
CA ASP A 13 -1.86 -30.95 15.59
C ASP A 13 -0.98 -30.60 14.37
N ILE A 14 -0.84 -31.49 13.39
CA ILE A 14 -0.13 -31.23 12.14
C ILE A 14 -0.75 -30.02 11.39
N LEU A 15 -2.09 -29.95 11.34
CA LEU A 15 -2.79 -28.87 10.66
C LEU A 15 -2.66 -27.55 11.43
N GLU A 16 -2.72 -27.57 12.77
CA GLU A 16 -2.51 -26.40 13.62
C GLU A 16 -1.07 -25.90 13.51
N LEU A 17 -0.07 -26.77 13.56
CA LEU A 17 1.33 -26.41 13.34
C LEU A 17 1.55 -25.80 11.95
N TYR A 18 0.88 -26.38 10.95
CA TYR A 18 0.93 -25.80 9.61
C TYR A 18 0.27 -24.42 9.57
N ASN A 19 -0.91 -24.22 10.12
CA ASN A 19 -1.61 -22.92 10.17
C ASN A 19 -0.86 -21.86 10.99
N SER A 20 -0.13 -22.26 12.03
CA SER A 20 0.72 -21.37 12.83
C SER A 20 2.05 -20.97 12.16
N GLY A 21 2.31 -21.42 10.92
CA GLY A 21 3.47 -20.94 10.15
C GLY A 21 4.63 -21.94 10.04
N ASN A 22 4.57 -23.10 10.69
CA ASN A 22 5.65 -24.10 10.60
C ASN A 22 5.77 -24.66 9.17
N SER A 23 7.00 -24.83 8.68
CA SER A 23 7.24 -25.40 7.36
C SER A 23 6.92 -26.91 7.33
N ILE A 24 6.50 -27.41 6.15
CA ILE A 24 6.29 -28.86 5.93
C ILE A 24 7.54 -29.68 6.34
N TYR A 25 8.73 -29.12 6.10
CA TYR A 25 9.99 -29.75 6.48
C TYR A 25 10.17 -29.80 8.01
N ALA A 26 9.86 -28.72 8.74
CA ALA A 26 9.93 -28.70 10.20
C ALA A 26 8.94 -29.69 10.81
N ILE A 27 7.70 -29.70 10.34
CA ILE A 27 6.66 -30.64 10.79
C ILE A 27 7.06 -32.09 10.47
N SER A 28 7.62 -32.35 9.29
CA SER A 28 8.04 -33.68 8.92
C SER A 28 9.16 -34.24 9.82
N LYS A 29 10.07 -33.37 10.27
CA LYS A 29 11.09 -33.75 11.28
C LYS A 29 10.47 -34.05 12.64
N LEU A 30 9.53 -33.20 13.09
CA LEU A 30 8.86 -33.38 14.38
C LEU A 30 8.15 -34.75 14.48
N TYR A 31 7.51 -35.16 13.40
CA TYR A 31 6.77 -36.45 13.32
C TYR A 31 7.60 -37.58 12.76
N ASN A 32 8.88 -37.40 12.50
CA ASN A 32 9.80 -38.38 11.92
C ASN A 32 9.27 -39.07 10.65
N VAL A 33 8.72 -38.25 9.73
CA VAL A 33 8.17 -38.71 8.46
C VAL A 33 8.76 -37.91 7.29
N THR A 34 8.53 -38.38 6.07
CA THR A 34 8.98 -37.63 4.92
C THR A 34 8.07 -36.40 4.67
N HIS A 35 8.63 -35.31 4.13
CA HIS A 35 7.87 -34.13 3.76
C HIS A 35 6.70 -34.42 2.79
N LYS A 36 6.80 -35.52 2.00
CA LYS A 36 5.71 -35.97 1.11
C LYS A 36 4.47 -36.41 1.88
N VAL A 37 4.64 -37.00 3.07
CA VAL A 37 3.52 -37.44 3.93
C VAL A 37 2.77 -36.21 4.46
N ILE A 38 3.50 -35.23 5.01
CA ILE A 38 2.89 -33.99 5.53
C ILE A 38 2.22 -33.21 4.38
N ASN A 39 2.89 -33.11 3.23
CA ASN A 39 2.31 -32.43 2.06
C ASN A 39 0.98 -33.08 1.62
N ARG A 40 0.87 -34.41 1.66
CA ARG A 40 -0.38 -35.11 1.34
C ARG A 40 -1.48 -34.76 2.33
N ILE A 41 -1.19 -34.77 3.64
CA ILE A 41 -2.16 -34.40 4.69
C ILE A 41 -2.69 -32.98 4.46
N ILE A 42 -1.81 -32.02 4.14
CA ILE A 42 -2.18 -30.64 3.86
C ILE A 42 -3.16 -30.55 2.68
N ILE A 43 -2.87 -31.27 1.59
CA ILE A 43 -3.71 -31.27 0.37
C ILE A 43 -5.04 -31.97 0.63
N GLU A 44 -5.04 -33.13 1.29
CA GLU A 44 -6.25 -33.90 1.61
C GLU A 44 -7.21 -33.12 2.53
N ASN A 45 -6.70 -32.18 3.33
CA ASN A 45 -7.50 -31.30 4.18
C ASN A 45 -7.80 -29.93 3.54
N ASN A 46 -7.69 -29.81 2.22
CA ASN A 46 -7.99 -28.60 1.45
C ASN A 46 -7.22 -27.34 1.89
N LEU A 47 -6.07 -27.51 2.56
CA LEU A 47 -5.21 -26.38 2.88
C LEU A 47 -4.33 -26.01 1.68
N ILE A 48 -4.19 -24.73 1.46
CA ILE A 48 -3.34 -24.21 0.37
C ILE A 48 -1.88 -24.57 0.67
N LYS A 49 -1.26 -25.31 -0.26
CA LYS A 49 0.17 -25.63 -0.16
C LYS A 49 0.99 -24.35 -0.20
N ARG A 50 1.71 -24.08 0.88
CA ARG A 50 2.67 -23.00 0.92
C ARG A 50 3.84 -23.31 0.00
N ASP A 51 4.23 -22.35 -0.84
CA ASP A 51 5.51 -22.43 -1.54
C ASP A 51 6.61 -22.35 -0.48
N GLY A 52 7.34 -23.44 -0.22
CA GLY A 52 8.39 -23.51 0.80
C GLY A 52 9.56 -22.53 0.57
N ARG A 53 9.57 -21.83 -0.55
CA ARG A 53 10.45 -20.69 -0.86
C ARG A 53 9.91 -19.38 -0.29
N LYS A 54 8.62 -19.28 0.07
CA LYS A 54 8.02 -18.06 0.61
C LYS A 54 8.29 -17.99 2.11
N LYS A 55 9.14 -17.04 2.48
CA LYS A 55 9.50 -16.78 3.87
C LYS A 55 8.36 -16.13 4.65
N HIS A 56 7.43 -15.45 3.97
CA HIS A 56 6.35 -14.66 4.54
C HIS A 56 5.03 -14.98 3.86
N PHE A 57 3.94 -14.90 4.63
CA PHE A 57 2.57 -15.08 4.16
C PHE A 57 1.90 -13.72 4.07
N TYR A 58 1.04 -13.55 3.10
CA TYR A 58 0.23 -12.35 2.88
C TYR A 58 -0.86 -12.66 1.84
N ASN A 59 -1.88 -11.84 1.81
CA ASN A 59 -2.99 -11.97 0.88
C ASN A 59 -2.57 -11.54 -0.53
N GLN A 60 -2.37 -12.51 -1.43
CA GLN A 60 -1.93 -12.25 -2.80
C GLN A 60 -3.05 -11.74 -3.71
N THR A 61 -4.29 -11.90 -3.31
CA THR A 61 -5.48 -11.56 -4.10
C THR A 61 -6.18 -10.29 -3.61
N ILE A 62 -5.56 -9.57 -2.65
CA ILE A 62 -6.17 -8.45 -1.96
C ILE A 62 -6.66 -7.34 -2.92
N PHE A 63 -5.97 -7.16 -4.05
CA PHE A 63 -6.35 -6.19 -5.09
C PHE A 63 -7.18 -6.78 -6.22
N ASN A 64 -7.71 -8.00 -6.11
CA ASN A 64 -8.58 -8.53 -7.17
C ASN A 64 -9.84 -7.66 -7.37
N ASN A 65 -10.39 -7.14 -6.27
CA ASN A 65 -11.50 -6.19 -6.29
C ASN A 65 -11.14 -4.97 -5.44
N ILE A 66 -11.52 -3.79 -5.92
CA ILE A 66 -11.38 -2.54 -5.16
C ILE A 66 -12.75 -2.20 -4.57
N ASP A 67 -12.99 -2.72 -3.40
CA ASP A 67 -14.26 -2.70 -2.65
C ASP A 67 -14.14 -1.96 -1.32
N SER A 68 -13.02 -1.28 -1.08
CA SER A 68 -12.81 -0.49 0.13
C SER A 68 -11.92 0.74 -0.10
N PRO A 69 -12.09 1.80 0.72
CA PRO A 69 -11.22 2.98 0.70
C PRO A 69 -9.75 2.63 0.86
N GLU A 70 -9.44 1.64 1.71
CA GLU A 70 -8.07 1.23 2.00
C GLU A 70 -7.39 0.59 0.80
N LYS A 71 -8.10 -0.28 0.06
CA LYS A 71 -7.58 -0.88 -1.18
C LYS A 71 -7.29 0.17 -2.25
N ALA A 72 -8.20 1.12 -2.42
CA ALA A 72 -8.02 2.24 -3.35
C ALA A 72 -6.81 3.10 -2.96
N TYR A 73 -6.67 3.44 -1.68
CA TYR A 73 -5.54 4.19 -1.16
C TYR A 73 -4.20 3.51 -1.49
N TRP A 74 -4.07 2.22 -1.15
CA TRP A 74 -2.83 1.49 -1.41
C TRP A 74 -2.51 1.34 -2.89
N LEU A 75 -3.53 1.23 -3.76
CA LEU A 75 -3.29 1.27 -5.21
C LEU A 75 -2.70 2.61 -5.65
N GLY A 76 -3.23 3.73 -5.16
CA GLY A 76 -2.69 5.06 -5.43
C GLY A 76 -1.25 5.21 -4.92
N PHE A 77 -1.00 4.78 -3.69
CA PHE A 77 0.33 4.83 -3.10
C PHE A 77 1.35 3.93 -3.83
N ILE A 78 0.95 2.71 -4.25
CA ILE A 78 1.80 1.83 -5.06
C ILE A 78 2.05 2.42 -6.44
N LEU A 79 1.07 3.09 -7.04
CA LEU A 79 1.30 3.79 -8.32
C LEU A 79 2.32 4.90 -8.16
N ALA A 80 2.32 5.65 -7.07
CA ALA A 80 3.32 6.68 -6.78
C ALA A 80 4.69 6.05 -6.43
N ASP A 81 4.81 5.43 -5.27
CA ASP A 81 6.09 5.01 -4.66
C ASP A 81 6.46 3.53 -4.87
N GLY A 82 5.57 2.68 -5.40
CA GLY A 82 5.86 1.26 -5.59
C GLY A 82 6.79 1.00 -6.79
N TYR A 83 7.74 0.11 -6.64
CA TYR A 83 8.54 -0.44 -7.73
C TYR A 83 8.04 -1.84 -8.10
N ILE A 84 7.73 -2.08 -9.36
CA ILE A 84 7.22 -3.36 -9.86
C ILE A 84 8.22 -3.99 -10.80
N ASN A 85 8.50 -5.27 -10.60
CA ASN A 85 9.27 -6.10 -11.52
C ASN A 85 8.43 -7.31 -11.93
N GLU A 86 7.86 -7.25 -13.13
CA GLU A 86 6.98 -8.30 -13.65
C GLU A 86 7.74 -9.59 -13.96
N LYS A 87 8.98 -9.50 -14.44
CA LYS A 87 9.82 -10.67 -14.78
C LYS A 87 10.14 -11.50 -13.53
N LYS A 88 10.49 -10.84 -12.43
CA LYS A 88 10.78 -11.49 -11.13
C LYS A 88 9.53 -11.64 -10.26
N ALA A 89 8.38 -11.15 -10.72
CA ALA A 89 7.10 -11.19 -10.04
C ALA A 89 7.16 -10.65 -8.61
N PHE A 90 7.69 -9.43 -8.42
CA PHE A 90 7.66 -8.74 -7.14
C PHE A 90 7.29 -7.27 -7.27
N MET A 91 6.75 -6.72 -6.19
CA MET A 91 6.55 -5.31 -5.94
C MET A 91 7.30 -4.90 -4.67
N ARG A 92 7.89 -3.72 -4.64
CA ARG A 92 8.59 -3.16 -3.49
C ARG A 92 8.11 -1.74 -3.21
N ILE A 93 7.81 -1.46 -1.95
CA ILE A 93 7.66 -0.09 -1.42
C ILE A 93 8.88 0.19 -0.56
N LYS A 94 9.55 1.32 -0.80
CA LYS A 94 10.72 1.74 -0.05
C LYS A 94 10.54 3.17 0.44
N LEU A 95 10.69 3.36 1.75
CA LEU A 95 10.46 4.64 2.42
C LEU A 95 11.65 5.01 3.32
N GLN A 96 11.74 6.30 3.63
CA GLN A 96 12.68 6.82 4.63
C GLN A 96 12.31 6.31 6.03
N GLU A 97 13.27 6.34 6.96
CA GLU A 97 13.07 5.88 8.34
C GLU A 97 11.91 6.60 9.05
N CYS A 98 11.72 7.91 8.81
CA CYS A 98 10.61 8.68 9.38
C CYS A 98 9.23 8.19 8.94
N ASP A 99 9.13 7.51 7.82
CA ASP A 99 7.88 6.97 7.25
C ASP A 99 7.76 5.44 7.43
N LYS A 100 8.65 4.80 8.20
CA LYS A 100 8.64 3.34 8.44
C LYS A 100 7.28 2.82 8.92
N ASN A 101 6.59 3.56 9.78
CA ASN A 101 5.27 3.17 10.30
C ASN A 101 4.23 2.97 9.18
N HIS A 102 4.43 3.62 8.03
CA HIS A 102 3.57 3.42 6.87
C HIS A 102 3.75 2.05 6.23
N LEU A 103 4.96 1.48 6.28
CA LEU A 103 5.20 0.09 5.89
C LEU A 103 4.53 -0.90 6.84
N ASP A 104 4.48 -0.60 8.16
CA ASP A 104 3.75 -1.43 9.13
C ASP A 104 2.25 -1.47 8.79
N LYS A 105 1.65 -0.33 8.41
CA LYS A 105 0.26 -0.25 7.92
C LYS A 105 0.05 -1.10 6.67
N PHE A 106 0.98 -1.02 5.70
CA PHE A 106 0.90 -1.80 4.48
C PHE A 106 0.99 -3.31 4.74
N VAL A 107 1.95 -3.73 5.59
CA VAL A 107 2.10 -5.14 5.96
C VAL A 107 0.84 -5.67 6.64
N LYS A 108 0.25 -4.89 7.56
CA LYS A 108 -1.03 -5.24 8.20
C LYS A 108 -2.16 -5.37 7.17
N PHE A 109 -2.24 -4.43 6.23
CA PHE A 109 -3.27 -4.41 5.19
C PHE A 109 -3.24 -5.66 4.30
N ILE A 110 -2.06 -6.17 3.97
CA ILE A 110 -1.93 -7.39 3.14
C ILE A 110 -1.94 -8.69 3.97
N ASP A 111 -2.34 -8.65 5.24
CA ASP A 111 -2.28 -9.78 6.17
C ASP A 111 -0.86 -10.39 6.30
N GLY A 112 0.15 -9.54 6.21
CA GLY A 112 1.56 -9.92 6.27
C GLY A 112 2.11 -9.94 7.71
N ASP A 113 3.29 -10.50 7.87
CA ASP A 113 4.01 -10.48 9.15
C ASP A 113 5.08 -9.36 9.18
N LYS A 114 5.38 -8.84 10.39
CA LYS A 114 6.36 -7.75 10.58
C LYS A 114 7.77 -8.07 10.07
N GLY A 115 8.12 -9.35 9.94
CA GLY A 115 9.40 -9.79 9.39
C GLY A 115 9.56 -9.50 7.89
N MET A 116 8.50 -9.06 7.21
CA MET A 116 8.57 -8.58 5.82
C MET A 116 9.29 -7.25 5.69
N ILE A 117 9.34 -6.41 6.74
CA ILE A 117 10.00 -5.11 6.72
C ILE A 117 11.49 -5.32 6.87
N LYS A 118 12.24 -4.89 5.86
CA LYS A 118 13.68 -4.93 5.81
C LYS A 118 14.23 -3.51 5.73
N TYR A 119 15.52 -3.34 5.96
CA TYR A 119 16.19 -2.07 5.78
C TYR A 119 17.46 -2.25 4.94
N GLU A 120 17.87 -1.18 4.29
CA GLU A 120 19.16 -1.04 3.63
C GLU A 120 19.80 0.29 4.03
N THR A 121 21.11 0.30 4.12
CA THR A 121 21.91 1.52 4.37
C THR A 121 22.70 1.80 3.12
N HIS A 122 22.49 2.94 2.51
CA HIS A 122 23.34 3.42 1.43
C HIS A 122 24.43 4.32 2.03
N ASN A 123 25.70 3.93 1.79
CA ASN A 123 26.97 4.65 2.04
C ASN A 123 26.94 5.91 2.94
N ILE A 124 27.83 5.88 3.96
CA ILE A 124 28.46 7.02 4.67
C ILE A 124 27.55 8.14 5.23
N THR A 125 26.43 8.44 4.65
CA THR A 125 25.47 9.49 5.10
C THR A 125 24.21 8.95 5.78
N TYR A 126 24.30 7.86 6.51
CA TYR A 126 23.35 7.36 7.53
C TYR A 126 21.84 7.40 7.25
N ASN A 127 21.37 7.59 6.04
CA ASN A 127 19.94 7.52 5.74
C ASN A 127 19.49 6.07 5.58
N LYS A 128 19.00 5.46 6.66
CA LYS A 128 18.35 4.17 6.61
C LYS A 128 17.07 4.30 5.78
N GLN A 129 16.92 3.39 4.83
CA GLN A 129 15.67 3.21 4.10
C GLN A 129 15.07 1.86 4.47
N TYR A 130 13.79 1.86 4.75
CA TYR A 130 13.04 0.64 5.03
C TYR A 130 12.23 0.25 3.82
N TYR A 131 12.07 -1.05 3.60
CA TYR A 131 11.28 -1.53 2.47
C TYR A 131 10.50 -2.81 2.81
N VAL A 132 9.39 -2.99 2.10
CA VAL A 132 8.64 -4.24 2.02
C VAL A 132 8.69 -4.73 0.59
N GLU A 133 8.98 -6.02 0.42
CA GLU A 133 8.95 -6.68 -0.88
C GLU A 133 7.93 -7.80 -0.87
N VAL A 134 6.96 -7.69 -1.76
CA VAL A 134 5.86 -8.65 -1.94
C VAL A 134 6.14 -9.46 -3.20
N ASN A 135 6.40 -10.76 -3.03
CA ASN A 135 6.81 -11.66 -4.11
C ASN A 135 5.67 -12.62 -4.48
N GLY A 136 5.03 -12.44 -5.62
CA GLY A 136 3.99 -13.38 -6.07
C GLY A 136 3.37 -13.01 -7.40
N ARG A 137 3.23 -14.01 -8.27
CA ARG A 137 2.62 -13.81 -9.59
C ARG A 137 1.16 -13.35 -9.49
N GLU A 138 0.39 -13.92 -8.55
CA GLU A 138 -1.01 -13.53 -8.35
C GLU A 138 -1.12 -12.10 -7.83
N PHE A 139 -0.23 -11.67 -6.93
CA PHE A 139 -0.21 -10.30 -6.45
C PHE A 139 0.11 -9.31 -7.58
N ILE A 140 1.12 -9.61 -8.40
CA ILE A 140 1.46 -8.76 -9.57
C ILE A 140 0.33 -8.76 -10.60
N LYS A 141 -0.31 -9.90 -10.84
CA LYS A 141 -1.47 -9.99 -11.73
C LYS A 141 -2.64 -9.13 -11.23
N SER A 142 -2.91 -9.15 -9.93
CA SER A 142 -3.97 -8.32 -9.34
C SER A 142 -3.69 -6.81 -9.53
N LEU A 143 -2.45 -6.36 -9.36
CA LEU A 143 -2.05 -4.98 -9.67
C LEU A 143 -2.20 -4.66 -11.18
N ASN A 144 -1.77 -5.58 -12.05
CA ASN A 144 -1.85 -5.40 -13.50
C ASN A 144 -3.30 -5.28 -14.00
N ASN A 145 -4.26 -5.95 -13.35
CA ASN A 145 -5.69 -5.82 -13.65
C ASN A 145 -6.22 -4.38 -13.45
N HIS A 146 -5.55 -3.63 -12.59
CA HIS A 146 -5.81 -2.20 -12.33
C HIS A 146 -4.82 -1.28 -13.05
N ASN A 147 -4.17 -1.75 -14.11
CA ASN A 147 -3.18 -0.99 -14.88
C ASN A 147 -1.95 -0.52 -14.10
N ILE A 148 -1.65 -1.09 -12.94
CA ILE A 148 -0.42 -0.80 -12.19
C ILE A 148 0.65 -1.80 -12.58
N ARG A 149 1.60 -1.37 -13.43
CA ARG A 149 2.56 -2.23 -14.12
C ARG A 149 4.00 -1.74 -13.97
N GLN A 150 4.94 -2.57 -14.42
CA GLN A 150 6.34 -2.16 -14.54
C GLN A 150 6.48 -1.00 -15.54
N GLY A 151 7.35 -0.03 -15.23
CA GLY A 151 7.62 1.11 -16.10
C GLY A 151 6.50 2.18 -16.10
N LYS A 152 5.78 2.29 -15.01
CA LYS A 152 4.66 3.23 -14.80
C LYS A 152 4.99 4.71 -15.07
N SER A 153 6.26 5.09 -14.99
CA SER A 153 6.68 6.48 -15.27
C SER A 153 6.67 6.84 -16.75
N SER A 154 6.69 5.86 -17.66
CA SER A 154 6.74 6.05 -19.10
C SER A 154 5.48 5.58 -19.83
N LYS A 155 4.57 4.91 -19.14
CA LYS A 155 3.32 4.38 -19.71
C LYS A 155 2.18 4.77 -18.78
N GLU A 156 1.25 5.47 -19.35
CA GLU A 156 0.10 6.02 -18.69
C GLU A 156 -0.88 4.93 -18.26
N HIS A 157 -1.16 4.85 -16.99
CA HIS A 157 -2.05 3.82 -16.46
C HIS A 157 -2.92 4.39 -15.36
N ILE A 158 -4.14 4.77 -15.73
CA ILE A 158 -5.16 5.09 -14.74
C ILE A 158 -5.76 3.81 -14.22
N ALA A 159 -5.70 3.61 -12.92
CA ALA A 159 -6.39 2.50 -12.29
C ALA A 159 -7.92 2.65 -12.43
N LYS A 160 -8.61 1.53 -12.68
CA LYS A 160 -10.08 1.49 -12.68
C LYS A 160 -10.56 1.47 -11.24
N ILE A 161 -10.90 2.64 -10.71
CA ILE A 161 -11.37 2.81 -9.32
C ILE A 161 -12.87 3.11 -9.33
N PRO A 162 -13.71 2.40 -8.54
CA PRO A 162 -15.09 2.79 -8.30
C PRO A 162 -15.19 4.23 -7.82
N PHE A 163 -16.24 4.93 -8.23
CA PHE A 163 -16.37 6.37 -8.00
C PHE A 163 -16.25 6.75 -6.52
N GLU A 164 -16.89 5.98 -5.65
CA GLU A 164 -16.91 6.16 -4.20
C GLU A 164 -15.52 6.09 -3.52
N TYR A 165 -14.55 5.39 -4.12
CA TYR A 165 -13.20 5.23 -3.57
C TYR A 165 -12.14 6.10 -4.27
N ARG A 166 -12.52 6.92 -5.26
CA ARG A 166 -11.55 7.73 -6.03
C ARG A 166 -10.80 8.74 -5.17
N LYS A 167 -11.46 9.32 -4.15
CA LYS A 167 -10.79 10.23 -3.21
C LYS A 167 -9.63 9.56 -2.48
N ASP A 168 -9.81 8.30 -2.11
CA ASP A 168 -8.80 7.52 -1.37
C ASP A 168 -7.62 7.16 -2.27
N TYR A 169 -7.90 6.74 -3.51
CA TYR A 169 -6.87 6.53 -4.52
C TYR A 169 -6.04 7.80 -4.78
N ILE A 170 -6.69 8.94 -4.93
CA ILE A 170 -6.01 10.23 -5.13
C ILE A 170 -5.21 10.63 -3.88
N ARG A 171 -5.72 10.37 -2.65
CA ARG A 171 -4.93 10.56 -1.43
C ARG A 171 -3.67 9.71 -1.43
N GLY A 172 -3.76 8.44 -1.87
CA GLY A 172 -2.58 7.59 -2.03
C GLY A 172 -1.54 8.18 -2.99
N LEU A 173 -1.98 8.74 -4.11
CA LEU A 173 -1.09 9.47 -5.04
C LEU A 173 -0.43 10.69 -4.36
N PHE A 174 -1.22 11.49 -3.62
CA PHE A 174 -0.69 12.65 -2.89
C PHE A 174 0.26 12.26 -1.76
N ASP A 175 0.05 11.13 -1.12
CA ASP A 175 0.95 10.65 -0.08
C ASP A 175 2.29 10.17 -0.64
N GLY A 176 2.33 9.55 -1.82
CA GLY A 176 3.57 9.21 -2.51
C GLY A 176 4.20 10.46 -3.17
N ASP A 177 3.65 10.91 -4.28
CA ASP A 177 4.25 11.90 -5.18
C ASP A 177 3.81 13.35 -4.94
N GLY A 178 2.94 13.61 -3.95
CA GLY A 178 2.47 14.97 -3.65
C GLY A 178 3.38 15.72 -2.68
N HIS A 179 3.38 17.05 -2.78
CA HIS A 179 4.02 17.93 -1.82
C HIS A 179 2.98 18.87 -1.19
N ILE A 180 3.07 19.07 0.13
CA ILE A 180 2.10 19.85 0.91
C ILE A 180 2.84 20.96 1.63
N GLU A 181 2.51 22.20 1.29
CA GLU A 181 3.02 23.42 1.91
C GLU A 181 1.88 24.36 2.31
N GLU A 182 2.18 25.36 3.14
CA GLU A 182 1.18 26.34 3.57
C GLU A 182 0.56 27.12 2.41
N LYS A 183 1.36 27.49 1.42
CA LYS A 183 0.89 28.37 0.32
C LYS A 183 0.29 27.60 -0.85
N ARG A 184 0.69 26.34 -1.05
CA ARG A 184 0.27 25.51 -2.18
C ARG A 184 0.46 24.05 -1.88
N ILE A 185 -0.27 23.22 -2.60
CA ILE A 185 0.00 21.78 -2.70
C ILE A 185 0.27 21.47 -4.17
N ASP A 186 1.07 20.46 -4.41
CA ASP A 186 1.35 20.02 -5.77
C ASP A 186 1.39 18.48 -5.85
N LEU A 187 1.18 17.98 -7.07
CA LEU A 187 1.28 16.56 -7.39
C LEU A 187 2.12 16.42 -8.65
N VAL A 188 3.06 15.51 -8.60
CA VAL A 188 3.87 15.07 -9.75
C VAL A 188 3.30 13.77 -10.29
N GLY A 189 3.35 13.57 -11.60
CA GLY A 189 2.85 12.34 -12.22
C GLY A 189 2.90 12.38 -13.74
N SER A 190 2.36 11.35 -14.38
CA SER A 190 2.13 11.34 -15.83
C SER A 190 1.01 12.29 -16.22
N GLN A 191 0.95 12.67 -17.50
CA GLN A 191 -0.12 13.50 -18.05
C GLN A 191 -1.51 12.96 -17.67
N GLU A 192 -1.75 11.68 -17.92
CA GLU A 192 -3.06 11.05 -17.67
C GLU A 192 -3.45 11.03 -16.20
N VAL A 193 -2.50 10.72 -15.30
CA VAL A 193 -2.76 10.72 -13.86
C VAL A 193 -3.16 12.11 -13.39
N LEU A 194 -2.45 13.14 -13.86
CA LEU A 194 -2.74 14.52 -13.48
C LEU A 194 -4.08 15.00 -14.06
N GLU A 195 -4.40 14.66 -15.31
CA GLU A 195 -5.70 14.95 -15.94
C GLU A 195 -6.85 14.22 -15.20
N TYR A 196 -6.62 12.97 -14.77
CA TYR A 196 -7.59 12.23 -13.96
C TYR A 196 -7.87 12.95 -12.64
N VAL A 197 -6.83 13.43 -11.95
CA VAL A 197 -6.97 14.17 -10.69
C VAL A 197 -7.68 15.52 -10.94
N GLN A 198 -7.31 16.27 -11.98
CA GLN A 198 -7.98 17.53 -12.35
C GLN A 198 -9.48 17.33 -12.62
N ARG A 199 -9.83 16.31 -13.40
CA ARG A 199 -11.22 15.96 -13.71
C ARG A 199 -12.00 15.62 -12.45
N TYR A 200 -11.43 14.75 -11.61
CA TYR A 200 -12.05 14.38 -10.35
C TYR A 200 -12.32 15.58 -9.43
N LEU A 201 -11.33 16.47 -9.26
CA LEU A 201 -11.47 17.66 -8.42
C LEU A 201 -12.49 18.65 -8.98
N LYS A 202 -12.59 18.76 -10.32
CA LYS A 202 -13.63 19.57 -10.97
C LYS A 202 -15.02 18.97 -10.72
N GLU A 203 -15.21 17.68 -10.99
CA GLU A 203 -16.49 17.01 -10.89
C GLU A 203 -17.01 16.91 -9.45
N THR A 204 -16.13 16.66 -8.50
CA THR A 204 -16.52 16.36 -7.11
C THR A 204 -16.44 17.57 -6.19
N CYS A 205 -15.51 18.45 -6.41
CA CYS A 205 -15.23 19.58 -5.53
C CYS A 205 -15.50 20.94 -6.18
N ASP A 206 -15.90 20.99 -7.46
CA ASP A 206 -15.99 22.23 -8.24
C ASP A 206 -14.70 23.05 -8.15
N ILE A 207 -13.57 22.38 -8.35
CA ILE A 207 -12.23 23.00 -8.30
C ILE A 207 -11.58 22.91 -9.66
N HIS A 208 -11.34 24.06 -10.27
CA HIS A 208 -10.48 24.15 -11.43
C HIS A 208 -9.02 24.19 -10.98
N VAL A 209 -8.28 23.16 -11.36
CA VAL A 209 -6.84 23.08 -11.14
C VAL A 209 -6.14 23.71 -12.34
N ASN A 210 -5.06 24.43 -12.08
CA ASN A 210 -4.25 25.05 -13.12
C ASN A 210 -3.73 24.03 -14.14
N ARG A 211 -3.22 24.55 -15.28
CA ARG A 211 -2.63 23.71 -16.33
C ARG A 211 -1.56 22.79 -15.79
N ILE A 212 -1.40 21.65 -16.43
CA ILE A 212 -0.30 20.71 -16.21
C ILE A 212 0.98 21.34 -16.77
N LEU A 213 2.04 21.34 -15.98
CA LEU A 213 3.33 21.93 -16.32
C LEU A 213 4.38 20.83 -16.49
N GLU A 214 5.34 21.06 -17.37
CA GLU A 214 6.52 20.19 -17.49
C GLU A 214 7.36 20.26 -16.20
N HIS A 215 7.86 19.13 -15.74
CA HIS A 215 8.69 19.02 -14.54
C HIS A 215 9.74 17.90 -14.71
N CYS A 216 10.97 18.27 -15.10
CA CYS A 216 12.01 17.30 -15.44
C CYS A 216 11.51 16.29 -16.49
N ASN A 217 11.54 14.98 -16.16
CA ASN A 217 11.03 13.91 -17.03
C ASN A 217 9.57 13.52 -16.73
N THR A 218 8.86 14.34 -15.95
CA THR A 218 7.47 14.12 -15.51
C THR A 218 6.67 15.42 -15.69
N LYS A 219 5.45 15.43 -15.16
CA LYS A 219 4.59 16.61 -15.16
C LYS A 219 4.13 16.93 -13.75
N ARG A 220 3.65 18.16 -13.56
CA ARG A 220 3.20 18.67 -12.24
C ARG A 220 1.96 19.54 -12.37
N ILE A 221 1.07 19.41 -11.38
CA ILE A 221 -0.01 20.37 -11.14
C ILE A 221 0.18 21.08 -9.80
N TYR A 222 -0.22 22.36 -9.76
CA TYR A 222 -0.24 23.15 -8.54
C TYR A 222 -1.66 23.52 -8.15
N ILE A 223 -1.97 23.43 -6.85
CA ILE A 223 -3.24 23.82 -6.27
C ILE A 223 -2.95 24.86 -5.18
N GLY A 224 -3.23 26.12 -5.47
CA GLY A 224 -2.97 27.22 -4.56
C GLY A 224 -4.20 27.60 -3.75
N PHE A 225 -5.10 28.44 -4.34
CA PHE A 225 -6.25 29.01 -3.64
C PHE A 225 -7.17 27.96 -2.99
N ASN A 226 -7.49 26.90 -3.71
CA ASN A 226 -8.40 25.85 -3.25
C ASN A 226 -7.73 24.74 -2.45
N ARG A 227 -6.46 24.87 -2.06
CA ARG A 227 -5.70 23.79 -1.38
C ARG A 227 -6.38 23.27 -0.12
N TYR A 228 -6.95 24.12 0.71
CA TYR A 228 -7.62 23.70 1.95
C TYR A 228 -8.88 22.89 1.67
N LYS A 229 -9.63 23.25 0.63
CA LYS A 229 -10.82 22.48 0.20
C LYS A 229 -10.40 21.09 -0.27
N VAL A 230 -9.34 20.98 -1.06
CA VAL A 230 -8.78 19.71 -1.51
C VAL A 230 -8.25 18.89 -0.34
N LEU A 231 -7.44 19.49 0.55
CA LEU A 231 -6.88 18.79 1.70
C LEU A 231 -7.97 18.27 2.63
N LYS A 232 -9.00 19.07 2.93
CA LYS A 232 -10.14 18.65 3.74
C LYS A 232 -10.94 17.52 3.10
N HIS A 233 -11.05 17.52 1.77
CA HIS A 233 -11.75 16.46 1.03
C HIS A 233 -10.98 15.14 1.03
N LEU A 234 -9.65 15.20 0.81
CA LEU A 234 -8.80 14.02 0.69
C LEU A 234 -8.42 13.42 2.05
N TYR A 235 -8.17 14.26 3.08
CA TYR A 235 -7.68 13.84 4.40
C TYR A 235 -8.78 14.02 5.45
N TYR A 236 -9.71 13.08 5.48
CA TYR A 236 -10.79 13.03 6.46
C TYR A 236 -10.38 12.23 7.71
N ASP A 237 -11.17 12.28 8.76
CA ASP A 237 -10.88 11.59 10.01
C ASP A 237 -10.79 10.07 9.80
N GLU A 238 -9.83 9.44 10.50
CA GLU A 238 -9.55 8.00 10.44
C GLU A 238 -9.14 7.45 9.06
N CYS A 239 -8.91 8.32 8.08
CA CYS A 239 -8.42 7.85 6.78
C CYS A 239 -6.99 7.30 6.90
N ILE A 240 -6.70 6.23 6.17
CA ILE A 240 -5.32 5.78 6.02
C ILE A 240 -4.51 6.82 5.26
N SER A 241 -3.35 7.20 5.79
CA SER A 241 -2.48 8.21 5.20
C SER A 241 -1.06 8.12 5.74
N LEU A 242 -0.14 8.80 5.08
CA LEU A 242 1.24 8.97 5.53
C LEU A 242 1.26 9.93 6.73
N ASP A 243 1.72 9.46 7.90
CA ASP A 243 1.57 10.17 9.19
C ASP A 243 2.08 11.62 9.16
N ARG A 244 3.26 11.85 8.57
CA ARG A 244 3.82 13.20 8.48
C ARG A 244 2.96 14.15 7.63
N LYS A 245 2.37 13.66 6.53
CA LYS A 245 1.47 14.45 5.67
C LYS A 245 0.14 14.71 6.36
N TYR A 246 -0.43 13.69 7.00
CA TYR A 246 -1.65 13.85 7.78
C TYR A 246 -1.52 14.90 8.88
N LYS A 247 -0.43 14.86 9.66
CA LYS A 247 -0.13 15.86 10.69
C LYS A 247 -0.02 17.27 10.09
N MET A 248 0.70 17.41 8.96
CA MET A 248 0.81 18.68 8.26
C MET A 248 -0.55 19.20 7.80
N VAL A 249 -1.39 18.34 7.20
CA VAL A 249 -2.75 18.72 6.76
C VAL A 249 -3.61 19.18 7.93
N LYS A 250 -3.61 18.46 9.05
CA LYS A 250 -4.37 18.85 10.25
C LYS A 250 -3.95 20.23 10.74
N LEU A 251 -2.63 20.48 10.82
CA LEU A 251 -2.10 21.81 11.20
C LEU A 251 -2.56 22.90 10.24
N LEU A 252 -2.44 22.67 8.92
CA LEU A 252 -2.84 23.66 7.92
C LEU A 252 -4.34 23.97 7.97
N LEU A 253 -5.17 22.98 8.18
CA LEU A 253 -6.62 23.16 8.30
C LEU A 253 -6.99 23.94 9.58
N GLN A 254 -6.32 23.66 10.71
CA GLN A 254 -6.49 24.45 11.95
C GLN A 254 -6.11 25.92 11.75
N VAL A 255 -4.94 26.17 11.17
CA VAL A 255 -4.49 27.57 10.84
C VAL A 255 -5.48 28.29 9.93
N ALA A 256 -6.04 27.58 8.94
CA ALA A 256 -7.04 28.16 8.04
C ALA A 256 -8.34 28.51 8.76
N MET A 257 -8.77 27.69 9.72
CA MET A 257 -9.96 27.93 10.54
C MET A 257 -9.77 29.17 11.45
N LEU A 258 -8.61 29.31 12.08
CA LEU A 258 -8.26 30.48 12.89
C LEU A 258 -8.25 31.76 12.05
N LYS A 259 -7.60 31.75 10.87
CA LYS A 259 -7.56 32.91 9.96
C LYS A 259 -8.95 33.30 9.43
N SER A 260 -9.91 32.38 9.38
CA SER A 260 -11.29 32.64 8.94
C SER A 260 -12.23 33.11 10.06
N GLY A 261 -11.76 33.27 11.29
CA GLY A 261 -12.55 33.68 12.46
C GLY A 261 -13.59 32.67 12.92
N LYS A 262 -13.51 31.42 12.46
CA LYS A 262 -14.50 30.36 12.76
C LYS A 262 -14.23 29.56 14.06
N ILE A 263 -13.10 29.80 14.71
CA ILE A 263 -12.73 29.21 16.01
C ILE A 263 -12.14 30.32 16.88
N GLY A 264 -12.77 30.60 18.05
CA GLY A 264 -12.20 31.40 19.11
C GLY A 264 -10.95 30.72 19.73
N SER A 265 -10.09 31.50 20.37
CA SER A 265 -8.79 31.09 20.94
C SER A 265 -8.82 29.99 22.01
N ASP A 266 -10.01 29.54 22.43
CA ASP A 266 -10.17 28.67 23.60
C ASP A 266 -10.13 27.15 23.31
N SER A 267 -9.90 26.74 22.04
CA SER A 267 -9.86 25.32 21.63
C SER A 267 -8.43 24.77 21.39
N LEU A 268 -7.42 25.47 21.85
CA LEU A 268 -6.01 25.05 21.70
C LEU A 268 -5.48 24.37 22.98
N ASN A 269 -6.12 23.26 23.36
CA ASN A 269 -5.54 22.31 24.32
C ASN A 269 -5.49 20.93 23.65
N ILE A 270 -4.35 20.61 23.08
CA ILE A 270 -3.88 19.23 22.83
C ILE A 270 -2.37 19.20 23.11
#